data_f9207b132b9a76fd48197432d4d80305
#
_entry.id   f9207b132b9a76fd48197432d4d80305
#
_cell.length_a   1.000
_cell.length_b   1.000
_cell.length_c   1.000
_cell.angle_alpha   90.00
_cell.angle_beta   90.00
_cell.angle_gamma   90.00
#
_symmetry.space_group_name_H-M   'P 1'
#
loop_
_entity.id
_entity.type
_entity.pdbx_description
1 polymer ?
#
loop_
_entity_poly.entity_id
_entity_poly.type
_entity_poly.pdbx_seq_one_letter_code
_entity_poly.pdbx_strand_id
1 'polypeptide(L)'
;DMSLLAKELNSASPQPKFLYYAPNFHNPAGIIYSMEVKQQMIALLRGRNIPVIEDDVYSDIWFDEKDLPEMMNLKAMNPEGIDICFTGSFSKILGPGLRLGWMLVPEAIYRKCELIKQSIDACSPSLSQVLADKFIRSGEIYRYTARIREEYKNRGETMIATLEEHLPEYVTFERPRGGFYTWLQLPKGTDTTIILKRAIEKGVVFVTGKTFDPAGIQNDHMRVSFCNTDAATIRRGIPLIAQAIREIIEK
;
A
#
# COMPACT_ATOMS: atom_id res chain seq x y z
N ASP A 1 -6.95 8.38 11.44
CA ASP A 1 -7.57 9.22 12.51
C ASP A 1 -6.47 9.86 13.36
N MET A 2 -6.29 11.18 13.20
CA MET A 2 -5.23 11.95 13.88
C MET A 2 -5.50 12.16 15.36
N SER A 3 -6.75 12.18 15.76
CA SER A 3 -7.11 12.30 17.20
C SER A 3 -6.78 11.03 17.96
N LEU A 4 -6.95 9.88 17.32
CA LEU A 4 -6.57 8.60 17.89
C LEU A 4 -5.04 8.48 17.99
N LEU A 5 -4.30 8.88 16.95
CA LEU A 5 -2.85 8.94 17.00
C LEU A 5 -2.36 9.85 18.13
N ALA A 6 -2.93 11.03 18.27
CA ALA A 6 -2.59 11.96 19.35
C ALA A 6 -2.84 11.35 20.74
N LYS A 7 -3.96 10.66 20.93
CA LYS A 7 -4.29 9.95 22.15
C LYS A 7 -3.24 8.87 22.46
N GLU A 8 -2.93 8.02 21.51
CA GLU A 8 -1.92 6.95 21.68
C GLU A 8 -0.54 7.52 22.01
N LEU A 9 -0.09 8.55 21.31
CA LEU A 9 1.19 9.21 21.59
C LEU A 9 1.26 9.88 22.96
N ASN A 10 0.12 10.26 23.56
CA ASN A 10 0.06 10.91 24.85
C ASN A 10 -0.13 9.95 26.03
N SER A 11 -0.80 8.80 25.81
CA SER A 11 -1.23 7.91 26.89
C SER A 11 -0.61 6.52 26.86
N ALA A 12 0.05 6.12 25.78
CA ALA A 12 0.65 4.79 25.67
C ALA A 12 1.77 4.56 26.69
N SER A 13 1.73 3.42 27.36
CA SER A 13 2.76 2.96 28.27
C SER A 13 3.03 1.45 28.02
N PRO A 14 4.21 1.04 27.53
CA PRO A 14 5.34 1.91 27.16
C PRO A 14 5.08 2.78 25.93
N GLN A 15 5.81 3.87 25.79
CA GLN A 15 5.74 4.75 24.62
C GLN A 15 6.10 3.99 23.33
N PRO A 16 5.46 4.30 22.18
CA PRO A 16 5.80 3.73 20.89
C PRO A 16 7.27 3.97 20.55
N LYS A 17 7.93 2.92 20.03
CA LYS A 17 9.35 3.00 19.66
C LYS A 17 9.57 3.64 18.29
N PHE A 18 8.60 3.55 17.42
CA PHE A 18 8.58 4.16 16.08
C PHE A 18 7.13 4.25 15.57
N LEU A 19 6.92 5.07 14.58
CA LEU A 19 5.69 5.12 13.79
C LEU A 19 5.96 4.50 12.42
N TYR A 20 5.21 3.45 12.05
CA TYR A 20 5.19 2.94 10.67
C TYR A 20 4.12 3.68 9.87
N TYR A 21 4.48 4.15 8.68
CA TYR A 21 3.63 4.99 7.87
C TYR A 21 3.83 4.69 6.38
N ALA A 22 2.76 4.36 5.67
CA ALA A 22 2.78 4.13 4.23
C ALA A 22 1.90 5.17 3.53
N PRO A 23 2.51 6.25 2.97
CA PRO A 23 1.79 7.46 2.56
C PRO A 23 0.96 7.32 1.30
N ASN A 24 1.41 6.51 0.35
CA ASN A 24 0.90 6.50 -1.01
C ASN A 24 0.45 5.11 -1.42
N PHE A 25 -0.84 4.96 -1.79
CA PHE A 25 -1.42 3.73 -2.32
C PHE A 25 -1.14 2.49 -1.47
N HIS A 26 -1.11 2.66 -0.14
CA HIS A 26 -0.67 1.60 0.75
C HIS A 26 -1.53 0.34 0.65
N ASN A 27 -0.93 -0.79 0.91
CA ASN A 27 -1.60 -2.06 1.04
C ASN A 27 -2.19 -2.20 2.46
N PRO A 28 -3.53 -2.35 2.63
CA PRO A 28 -4.51 -2.77 1.63
C PRO A 28 -5.36 -1.66 0.99
N ALA A 29 -5.47 -0.46 1.57
CA ALA A 29 -6.55 0.46 1.29
C ALA A 29 -6.35 1.30 0.00
N GLY A 30 -5.13 1.39 -0.53
CA GLY A 30 -4.86 2.10 -1.78
C GLY A 30 -5.02 3.63 -1.70
N ILE A 31 -5.08 4.21 -0.49
CA ILE A 31 -5.29 5.64 -0.26
C ILE A 31 -3.99 6.45 -0.35
N ILE A 32 -4.15 7.77 -0.53
CA ILE A 32 -3.10 8.77 -0.35
C ILE A 32 -3.45 9.57 0.90
N TYR A 33 -2.48 9.78 1.79
CA TYR A 33 -2.66 10.70 2.91
C TYR A 33 -2.56 12.14 2.43
N SER A 34 -3.56 12.98 2.77
CA SER A 34 -3.56 14.39 2.40
C SER A 34 -2.40 15.16 3.04
N MET A 35 -2.01 16.28 2.42
CA MET A 35 -0.98 17.16 2.97
C MET A 35 -1.34 17.66 4.37
N GLU A 36 -2.61 17.91 4.64
CA GLU A 36 -3.09 18.32 5.96
C GLU A 36 -2.80 17.24 7.01
N VAL A 37 -3.13 15.99 6.73
CA VAL A 37 -2.84 14.84 7.63
C VAL A 37 -1.33 14.71 7.86
N LYS A 38 -0.52 14.86 6.83
CA LYS A 38 0.97 14.82 6.95
C LYS A 38 1.49 15.94 7.85
N GLN A 39 0.97 17.17 7.70
CA GLN A 39 1.33 18.31 8.54
C GLN A 39 0.91 18.10 10.00
N GLN A 40 -0.29 17.61 10.25
CA GLN A 40 -0.77 17.26 11.58
C GLN A 40 0.10 16.19 12.24
N MET A 41 0.51 15.17 11.49
CA MET A 41 1.40 14.11 11.97
C MET A 41 2.77 14.66 12.34
N ILE A 42 3.36 15.53 11.51
CA ILE A 42 4.61 16.22 11.83
C ILE A 42 4.47 17.02 13.13
N ALA A 43 3.37 17.79 13.28
CA ALA A 43 3.15 18.57 14.48
C ALA A 43 3.03 17.70 15.75
N LEU A 44 2.37 16.53 15.64
CA LEU A 44 2.26 15.58 16.75
C LEU A 44 3.58 14.91 17.12
N LEU A 45 4.45 14.64 16.16
CA LEU A 45 5.73 13.94 16.37
C LEU A 45 6.86 14.86 16.84
N ARG A 46 6.74 16.16 16.58
CA ARG A 46 7.78 17.14 16.92
C ARG A 46 8.12 17.09 18.41
N GLY A 47 9.40 16.93 18.73
CA GLY A 47 9.92 16.86 20.09
C GLY A 47 9.69 15.56 20.84
N ARG A 48 9.12 14.50 20.18
CA ARG A 48 8.82 13.23 20.86
C ARG A 48 9.89 12.16 20.75
N ASN A 49 10.94 12.39 19.98
CA ASN A 49 12.00 11.40 19.77
C ASN A 49 11.47 10.01 19.33
N ILE A 50 10.43 10.00 18.51
CA ILE A 50 9.83 8.81 17.93
C ILE A 50 10.16 8.84 16.43
N PRO A 51 11.04 7.96 15.93
CA PRO A 51 11.37 7.90 14.51
C PRO A 51 10.18 7.40 13.68
N VAL A 52 10.13 7.82 12.42
CA VAL A 52 9.12 7.38 11.44
C VAL A 52 9.77 6.44 10.43
N ILE A 53 9.17 5.28 10.21
CA ILE A 53 9.46 4.44 9.06
C ILE A 53 8.43 4.78 7.99
N GLU A 54 8.86 5.50 6.97
CA GLU A 54 8.04 5.89 5.81
C GLU A 54 8.25 4.89 4.69
N ASP A 55 7.26 4.01 4.48
CA ASP A 55 7.29 2.92 3.50
C ASP A 55 6.57 3.35 2.22
N ASP A 56 7.33 3.86 1.25
CA ASP A 56 6.80 4.44 0.01
C ASP A 56 7.15 3.60 -1.22
N VAL A 57 6.63 2.38 -1.26
CA VAL A 57 6.92 1.41 -2.32
C VAL A 57 5.98 1.48 -3.53
N TYR A 58 4.92 2.28 -3.46
CA TYR A 58 3.90 2.39 -4.52
C TYR A 58 3.83 3.76 -5.19
N SER A 59 4.56 4.77 -4.72
CA SER A 59 4.47 6.15 -5.21
C SER A 59 4.70 6.31 -6.72
N ASP A 60 5.48 5.42 -7.33
CA ASP A 60 5.68 5.44 -8.78
C ASP A 60 4.46 4.96 -9.59
N ILE A 61 3.42 4.40 -8.95
CA ILE A 61 2.24 3.80 -9.60
C ILE A 61 0.99 4.67 -9.40
N TRP A 62 1.10 5.95 -9.65
CA TRP A 62 -0.02 6.89 -9.66
C TRP A 62 -0.76 6.87 -11.01
N PHE A 63 -2.05 7.26 -11.03
CA PHE A 63 -2.87 7.28 -12.24
C PHE A 63 -3.04 8.68 -12.83
N ASP A 64 -2.95 9.73 -12.03
CA ASP A 64 -3.17 11.10 -12.46
C ASP A 64 -2.12 12.03 -11.85
N GLU A 65 -1.50 12.89 -12.68
CA GLU A 65 -0.48 13.85 -12.23
C GLU A 65 -1.03 14.89 -11.23
N LYS A 66 -2.32 15.13 -11.23
CA LYS A 66 -2.95 16.03 -10.23
C LYS A 66 -2.77 15.55 -8.80
N ASP A 67 -2.50 14.27 -8.58
CA ASP A 67 -2.32 13.67 -7.26
C ASP A 67 -0.90 13.87 -6.71
N LEU A 68 0.08 14.19 -7.56
CA LEU A 68 1.49 14.34 -7.18
C LEU A 68 1.74 15.33 -6.01
N PRO A 69 1.05 16.47 -5.91
CA PRO A 69 1.25 17.37 -4.76
C PRO A 69 0.91 16.73 -3.41
N GLU A 70 -0.13 15.87 -3.37
CA GLU A 70 -0.50 15.14 -2.17
C GLU A 70 0.45 13.98 -1.87
N MET A 71 1.17 13.48 -2.86
CA MET A 71 2.07 12.33 -2.73
C MET A 71 3.43 12.67 -2.14
N MET A 72 3.72 13.96 -1.88
CA MET A 72 4.97 14.38 -1.24
C MET A 72 5.19 13.61 0.06
N ASN A 73 6.35 12.97 0.20
CA ASN A 73 6.69 12.18 1.37
C ASN A 73 7.20 13.06 2.53
N LEU A 74 7.12 12.53 3.76
CA LEU A 74 7.58 13.24 4.96
C LEU A 74 9.09 13.55 4.91
N LYS A 75 9.87 12.64 4.33
CA LYS A 75 11.31 12.83 4.17
C LYS A 75 11.63 14.06 3.32
N ALA A 76 10.88 14.29 2.24
CA ALA A 76 11.03 15.48 1.39
C ALA A 76 10.51 16.75 2.06
N MET A 77 9.51 16.66 2.93
CA MET A 77 9.04 17.79 3.75
C MET A 77 10.06 18.21 4.80
N ASN A 78 11.05 17.36 5.05
CA ASN A 78 12.18 17.59 5.94
C ASN A 78 11.81 18.22 7.29
N PRO A 79 10.94 17.63 8.08
CA PRO A 79 10.56 18.17 9.38
C PRO A 79 11.73 18.11 10.34
N GLU A 80 12.13 19.27 10.85
CA GLU A 80 13.19 19.37 11.85
C GLU A 80 12.84 18.57 13.12
N GLY A 81 13.83 17.85 13.65
CA GLY A 81 13.72 17.11 14.91
C GLY A 81 12.90 15.81 14.82
N ILE A 82 12.65 15.30 13.61
CA ILE A 82 12.04 13.99 13.41
C ILE A 82 12.94 13.13 12.54
N ASP A 83 13.36 12.00 13.07
CA ASP A 83 14.12 10.99 12.32
C ASP A 83 13.21 10.22 11.37
N ILE A 84 13.39 10.40 10.06
CA ILE A 84 12.61 9.71 9.04
C ILE A 84 13.49 8.69 8.31
N CYS A 85 13.11 7.42 8.42
CA CYS A 85 13.64 6.30 7.68
C CYS A 85 12.76 6.08 6.44
N PHE A 86 13.15 6.65 5.31
CA PHE A 86 12.41 6.52 4.05
C PHE A 86 12.85 5.27 3.30
N THR A 87 11.88 4.44 2.89
CA THR A 87 12.15 3.17 2.19
C THR A 87 11.44 3.10 0.87
N GLY A 88 12.08 2.47 -0.11
CA GLY A 88 11.52 2.23 -1.43
C GLY A 88 11.88 0.85 -1.97
N SER A 89 11.19 0.42 -3.02
CA SER A 89 11.34 -0.91 -3.58
C SER A 89 11.30 -0.90 -5.10
N PHE A 90 12.20 -1.63 -5.72
CA PHE A 90 12.14 -1.90 -7.17
C PHE A 90 11.14 -3.00 -7.53
N SER A 91 10.63 -3.74 -6.55
CA SER A 91 9.70 -4.85 -6.79
C SER A 91 8.39 -4.43 -7.47
N LYS A 92 7.97 -3.17 -7.32
CA LYS A 92 6.70 -2.67 -7.87
C LYS A 92 6.87 -2.02 -9.24
N ILE A 93 8.08 -1.59 -9.58
CA ILE A 93 8.39 -0.89 -10.84
C ILE A 93 9.28 -1.71 -11.79
N LEU A 94 10.18 -2.57 -11.28
CA LEU A 94 11.03 -3.43 -12.12
C LEU A 94 10.73 -4.94 -12.01
N GLY A 95 9.82 -5.29 -11.09
CA GLY A 95 9.41 -6.67 -10.85
C GLY A 95 10.00 -7.28 -9.57
N PRO A 96 9.24 -8.16 -8.92
CA PRO A 96 9.58 -8.73 -7.62
C PRO A 96 10.79 -9.68 -7.66
N GLY A 97 11.17 -10.18 -8.82
CA GLY A 97 12.29 -11.13 -8.97
C GLY A 97 13.68 -10.53 -8.71
N LEU A 98 13.86 -9.22 -8.82
CA LEU A 98 15.14 -8.57 -8.54
C LEU A 98 15.54 -8.59 -7.06
N ARG A 99 14.59 -8.72 -6.15
CA ARG A 99 14.81 -8.69 -4.69
C ARG A 99 15.63 -7.49 -4.23
N LEU A 100 15.33 -6.31 -4.78
CA LEU A 100 16.07 -5.07 -4.53
C LEU A 100 15.16 -3.99 -3.97
N GLY A 101 15.61 -3.34 -2.91
CA GLY A 101 15.03 -2.16 -2.30
C GLY A 101 16.12 -1.22 -1.82
N TRP A 102 15.75 -0.08 -1.31
CA TRP A 102 16.67 0.95 -0.82
C TRP A 102 16.07 1.71 0.35
N MET A 103 16.91 2.38 1.12
CA MET A 103 16.48 3.23 2.21
C MET A 103 17.35 4.48 2.32
N LEU A 104 16.71 5.59 2.73
CA LEU A 104 17.37 6.82 3.17
C LEU A 104 17.09 7.00 4.65
N VAL A 105 18.10 6.83 5.48
CA VAL A 105 17.97 6.82 6.93
C VAL A 105 18.95 7.77 7.60
N PRO A 106 18.69 8.26 8.83
CA PRO A 106 19.67 9.00 9.62
C PRO A 106 20.94 8.18 9.86
N GLU A 107 22.08 8.86 9.97
CA GLU A 107 23.42 8.24 10.10
C GLU A 107 23.49 7.22 11.25
N ALA A 108 22.88 7.55 12.40
CA ALA A 108 22.88 6.66 13.56
C ALA A 108 22.14 5.33 13.30
N ILE A 109 21.12 5.36 12.46
CA ILE A 109 20.36 4.18 12.04
C ILE A 109 21.09 3.44 10.93
N TYR A 110 21.68 4.17 9.98
CA TYR A 110 22.43 3.61 8.85
C TYR A 110 23.50 2.61 9.30
N ARG A 111 24.37 3.00 10.26
CA ARG A 111 25.43 2.12 10.76
C ARG A 111 24.90 0.81 11.36
N LYS A 112 23.76 0.87 12.04
CA LYS A 112 23.12 -0.33 12.60
C LYS A 112 22.52 -1.21 11.50
N CYS A 113 21.88 -0.61 10.51
CA CYS A 113 21.33 -1.33 9.36
C CYS A 113 22.43 -2.01 8.54
N GLU A 114 23.58 -1.35 8.34
CA GLU A 114 24.74 -1.92 7.67
C GLU A 114 25.24 -3.19 8.36
N LEU A 115 25.45 -3.14 9.67
CA LEU A 115 25.89 -4.30 10.46
C LEU A 115 24.88 -5.45 10.43
N ILE A 116 23.60 -5.12 10.56
CA ILE A 116 22.52 -6.12 10.49
C ILE A 116 22.46 -6.74 9.10
N LYS A 117 22.56 -5.93 8.03
CA LYS A 117 22.57 -6.40 6.65
C LYS A 117 23.69 -7.41 6.39
N GLN A 118 24.90 -7.12 6.86
CA GLN A 118 26.03 -8.03 6.76
C GLN A 118 25.75 -9.39 7.45
N SER A 119 25.00 -9.37 8.55
CA SER A 119 24.66 -10.58 9.30
C SER A 119 23.53 -11.40 8.65
N ILE A 120 22.61 -10.74 7.92
CA ILE A 120 21.44 -11.39 7.31
C ILE A 120 21.80 -12.05 5.98
N ASP A 121 22.44 -11.33 5.06
CA ASP A 121 22.67 -11.78 3.69
C ASP A 121 23.96 -11.25 3.06
N ALA A 122 24.84 -10.67 3.84
CA ALA A 122 26.08 -9.99 3.42
C ALA A 122 25.83 -8.82 2.47
N CYS A 123 25.11 -9.03 1.36
CA CYS A 123 24.71 -7.99 0.42
C CYS A 123 23.54 -8.44 -0.46
N SER A 124 22.84 -7.49 -1.05
CA SER A 124 21.85 -7.77 -2.09
C SER A 124 22.54 -8.32 -3.35
N PRO A 125 21.87 -9.14 -4.21
CA PRO A 125 22.47 -9.73 -5.40
C PRO A 125 23.12 -8.68 -6.31
N SER A 126 24.42 -8.80 -6.57
CA SER A 126 25.19 -7.81 -7.35
C SER A 126 24.65 -7.64 -8.77
N LEU A 127 24.21 -8.73 -9.41
CA LEU A 127 23.59 -8.65 -10.73
C LEU A 127 22.34 -7.75 -10.73
N SER A 128 21.47 -7.91 -9.74
CA SER A 128 20.26 -7.08 -9.60
C SER A 128 20.62 -5.61 -9.42
N GLN A 129 21.64 -5.30 -8.63
CA GLN A 129 22.13 -3.94 -8.42
C GLN A 129 22.67 -3.32 -9.71
N VAL A 130 23.51 -4.04 -10.46
CA VAL A 130 24.07 -3.57 -11.74
C VAL A 130 22.97 -3.35 -12.78
N LEU A 131 21.97 -4.24 -12.85
CA LEU A 131 20.84 -4.08 -13.76
C LEU A 131 20.02 -2.83 -13.40
N ALA A 132 19.69 -2.63 -12.13
CA ALA A 132 18.96 -1.47 -11.68
C ALA A 132 19.75 -0.17 -11.94
N ASP A 133 21.05 -0.14 -11.62
CA ASP A 133 21.91 1.03 -11.85
C ASP A 133 21.94 1.41 -13.34
N LYS A 134 22.16 0.43 -14.24
CA LYS A 134 22.15 0.68 -15.68
C LYS A 134 20.80 1.21 -16.16
N PHE A 135 19.71 0.64 -15.66
CA PHE A 135 18.35 1.05 -16.03
C PHE A 135 18.01 2.46 -15.58
N ILE A 136 18.49 2.84 -14.39
CA ILE A 136 18.36 4.19 -13.85
C ILE A 136 19.21 5.18 -14.65
N ARG A 137 20.52 4.90 -14.84
CA ARG A 137 21.47 5.80 -15.52
C ARG A 137 21.14 6.01 -16.99
N SER A 138 20.56 5.02 -17.67
CA SER A 138 20.13 5.17 -19.06
C SER A 138 18.86 6.02 -19.19
N GLY A 139 18.14 6.32 -18.10
CA GLY A 139 16.84 6.97 -18.13
C GLY A 139 15.68 6.09 -18.56
N GLU A 140 15.95 4.81 -18.91
CA GLU A 140 14.91 3.86 -19.32
C GLU A 140 13.86 3.61 -18.24
N ILE A 141 14.24 3.75 -16.95
CA ILE A 141 13.32 3.60 -15.84
C ILE A 141 12.12 4.53 -15.97
N TYR A 142 12.30 5.77 -16.38
CA TYR A 142 11.21 6.74 -16.50
C TYR A 142 10.22 6.37 -17.61
N ARG A 143 10.74 5.93 -18.77
CA ARG A 143 9.91 5.48 -19.90
C ARG A 143 9.14 4.21 -19.55
N TYR A 144 9.81 3.28 -18.91
CA TYR A 144 9.20 2.03 -18.48
C TYR A 144 8.11 2.28 -17.42
N THR A 145 8.39 3.11 -16.41
CA THR A 145 7.44 3.43 -15.34
C THR A 145 6.21 4.16 -15.91
N ALA A 146 6.38 5.07 -16.87
CA ALA A 146 5.25 5.70 -17.56
C ALA A 146 4.36 4.67 -18.26
N ARG A 147 4.95 3.68 -18.96
CA ARG A 147 4.20 2.62 -19.65
C ARG A 147 3.46 1.70 -18.67
N ILE A 148 4.08 1.30 -17.57
CA ILE A 148 3.41 0.43 -16.59
C ILE A 148 2.30 1.17 -15.84
N ARG A 149 2.45 2.49 -15.58
CA ARG A 149 1.38 3.32 -15.01
C ARG A 149 0.12 3.30 -15.89
N GLU A 150 0.28 3.49 -17.19
CA GLU A 150 -0.82 3.42 -18.16
C GLU A 150 -1.55 2.06 -18.07
N GLU A 151 -0.80 0.96 -18.06
CA GLU A 151 -1.36 -0.39 -17.94
C GLU A 151 -2.10 -0.60 -16.61
N TYR A 152 -1.52 -0.18 -15.49
CA TYR A 152 -2.18 -0.29 -14.19
C TYR A 152 -3.39 0.62 -14.06
N LYS A 153 -3.35 1.81 -14.64
CA LYS A 153 -4.50 2.71 -14.73
C LYS A 153 -5.66 2.04 -15.48
N ASN A 154 -5.41 1.49 -16.66
CA ASN A 154 -6.42 0.80 -17.46
C ASN A 154 -7.04 -0.39 -16.72
N ARG A 155 -6.24 -1.17 -16.00
CA ARG A 155 -6.72 -2.27 -15.17
C ARG A 155 -7.52 -1.76 -13.97
N GLY A 156 -7.04 -0.71 -13.30
CA GLY A 156 -7.74 -0.06 -12.19
C GLY A 156 -9.10 0.52 -12.61
N GLU A 157 -9.16 1.21 -13.74
CA GLU A 157 -10.42 1.73 -14.29
C GLU A 157 -11.39 0.61 -14.67
N THR A 158 -10.89 -0.48 -15.27
CA THR A 158 -11.71 -1.66 -15.53
C THR A 158 -12.23 -2.28 -14.23
N MET A 159 -11.39 -2.39 -13.21
CA MET A 159 -11.80 -2.88 -11.90
C MET A 159 -12.90 -2.02 -11.30
N ILE A 160 -12.71 -0.70 -11.28
CA ILE A 160 -13.70 0.27 -10.75
C ILE A 160 -15.03 0.12 -11.48
N ALA A 161 -15.02 0.20 -12.81
CA ALA A 161 -16.25 0.10 -13.61
C ALA A 161 -17.00 -1.22 -13.36
N THR A 162 -16.27 -2.33 -13.27
CA THR A 162 -16.88 -3.65 -13.04
C THR A 162 -17.40 -3.81 -11.60
N LEU A 163 -16.73 -3.21 -10.62
CA LEU A 163 -17.21 -3.19 -9.23
C LEU A 163 -18.49 -2.35 -9.12
N GLU A 164 -18.53 -1.16 -9.72
CA GLU A 164 -19.72 -0.27 -9.72
C GLU A 164 -20.92 -0.91 -10.42
N GLU A 165 -20.71 -1.71 -11.46
CA GLU A 165 -21.77 -2.41 -12.18
C GLU A 165 -22.37 -3.61 -11.40
N HIS A 166 -21.54 -4.32 -10.63
CA HIS A 166 -21.94 -5.62 -10.10
C HIS A 166 -22.06 -5.71 -8.58
N LEU A 167 -21.40 -4.82 -7.81
CA LEU A 167 -21.48 -4.87 -6.35
C LEU A 167 -22.88 -4.48 -5.84
N PRO A 168 -23.35 -5.11 -4.75
CA PRO A 168 -24.53 -4.63 -4.03
C PRO A 168 -24.29 -3.23 -3.44
N GLU A 169 -25.34 -2.42 -3.31
CA GLU A 169 -25.28 -1.05 -2.79
C GLU A 169 -24.72 -0.95 -1.37
N TYR A 170 -24.85 -2.00 -0.58
CA TYR A 170 -24.31 -2.06 0.78
C TYR A 170 -22.79 -2.34 0.86
N VAL A 171 -22.13 -2.57 -0.27
CA VAL A 171 -20.65 -2.70 -0.35
C VAL A 171 -20.09 -1.42 -0.89
N THR A 172 -19.18 -0.80 -0.14
CA THR A 172 -18.56 0.47 -0.50
C THR A 172 -17.08 0.31 -0.74
N PHE A 173 -16.49 1.22 -1.51
CA PHE A 173 -15.05 1.31 -1.72
C PHE A 173 -14.66 2.71 -2.16
N GLU A 174 -13.42 3.10 -1.87
CA GLU A 174 -12.83 4.29 -2.46
C GLU A 174 -12.21 3.95 -3.82
N ARG A 175 -12.36 4.86 -4.79
CA ARG A 175 -11.75 4.69 -6.10
C ARG A 175 -10.23 4.80 -5.97
N PRO A 176 -9.46 3.76 -6.36
CA PRO A 176 -8.02 3.84 -6.32
C PRO A 176 -7.49 4.92 -7.27
N ARG A 177 -6.59 5.73 -6.77
CA ARG A 177 -5.88 6.80 -7.50
C ARG A 177 -4.50 6.34 -7.98
N GLY A 178 -4.14 5.08 -7.66
CA GLY A 178 -2.88 4.44 -7.98
C GLY A 178 -2.73 3.10 -7.29
N GLY A 179 -1.51 2.57 -7.27
CA GLY A 179 -1.20 1.30 -6.62
C GLY A 179 -1.76 0.08 -7.34
N PHE A 180 -2.14 -0.95 -6.57
CA PHE A 180 -2.48 -2.27 -7.07
C PHE A 180 -3.79 -2.82 -6.56
N TYR A 181 -4.48 -2.12 -5.65
CA TYR A 181 -5.54 -2.69 -4.83
C TYR A 181 -6.76 -1.79 -4.77
N THR A 182 -7.91 -2.45 -4.62
CA THR A 182 -9.16 -1.85 -4.19
C THR A 182 -9.57 -2.50 -2.87
N TRP A 183 -9.94 -1.67 -1.89
CA TRP A 183 -10.37 -2.09 -0.56
C TRP A 183 -11.87 -1.94 -0.45
N LEU A 184 -12.57 -3.07 -0.38
CA LEU A 184 -14.03 -3.11 -0.28
C LEU A 184 -14.43 -3.20 1.18
N GLN A 185 -15.41 -2.41 1.58
CA GLN A 185 -16.03 -2.45 2.89
C GLN A 185 -17.43 -3.06 2.79
N LEU A 186 -17.69 -4.08 3.57
CA LEU A 186 -18.96 -4.77 3.70
C LEU A 186 -19.72 -4.30 4.96
N PRO A 187 -20.99 -4.65 5.14
CA PRO A 187 -21.74 -4.36 6.35
C PRO A 187 -20.99 -4.84 7.60
N LYS A 188 -21.03 -4.02 8.65
CA LYS A 188 -20.35 -4.32 9.92
C LYS A 188 -20.76 -5.67 10.47
N GLY A 189 -19.77 -6.45 10.88
CA GLY A 189 -20.00 -7.81 11.41
C GLY A 189 -19.99 -8.91 10.35
N THR A 190 -19.79 -8.57 9.08
CA THR A 190 -19.59 -9.57 8.02
C THR A 190 -18.28 -10.32 8.23
N ASP A 191 -18.30 -11.64 8.10
CA ASP A 191 -17.10 -12.48 8.07
C ASP A 191 -16.68 -12.77 6.62
N THR A 192 -15.72 -12.01 6.12
CA THR A 192 -15.19 -12.20 4.76
C THR A 192 -14.49 -13.54 4.54
N THR A 193 -14.15 -14.28 5.61
CA THR A 193 -13.59 -15.64 5.49
C THR A 193 -14.64 -16.61 4.93
N ILE A 194 -15.90 -16.43 5.29
CA ILE A 194 -17.00 -17.25 4.77
C ILE A 194 -17.23 -16.93 3.30
N ILE A 195 -17.23 -15.66 2.96
CA ILE A 195 -17.35 -15.19 1.56
C ILE A 195 -16.17 -15.71 0.72
N LEU A 196 -14.94 -15.71 1.25
CA LEU A 196 -13.77 -16.24 0.54
C LEU A 196 -13.94 -17.72 0.19
N LYS A 197 -14.41 -18.54 1.13
CA LYS A 197 -14.68 -19.96 0.85
C LYS A 197 -15.64 -20.11 -0.32
N ARG A 198 -16.73 -19.32 -0.33
CA ARG A 198 -17.71 -19.33 -1.42
C ARG A 198 -17.15 -18.82 -2.74
N ALA A 199 -16.29 -17.81 -2.69
CA ALA A 199 -15.61 -17.26 -3.88
C ALA A 199 -14.65 -18.29 -4.51
N ILE A 200 -13.92 -19.05 -3.68
CA ILE A 200 -13.03 -20.13 -4.14
C ILE A 200 -13.80 -21.20 -4.92
N GLU A 201 -14.99 -21.60 -4.45
CA GLU A 201 -15.86 -22.54 -5.17
C GLU A 201 -16.27 -22.01 -6.56
N LYS A 202 -16.30 -20.70 -6.74
CA LYS A 202 -16.59 -20.02 -8.01
C LYS A 202 -15.32 -19.73 -8.85
N GLY A 203 -14.14 -20.12 -8.37
CA GLY A 203 -12.85 -19.94 -9.07
C GLY A 203 -12.23 -18.54 -8.94
N VAL A 204 -12.63 -17.78 -7.92
CA VAL A 204 -12.07 -16.44 -7.63
C VAL A 204 -11.57 -16.34 -6.20
N VAL A 205 -10.58 -15.47 -5.96
CA VAL A 205 -9.97 -15.27 -4.65
C VAL A 205 -9.76 -13.78 -4.37
N PHE A 206 -9.76 -13.44 -3.10
CA PHE A 206 -9.39 -12.12 -2.57
C PHE A 206 -8.69 -12.29 -1.23
N VAL A 207 -8.15 -11.21 -0.66
CA VAL A 207 -7.56 -11.25 0.69
C VAL A 207 -8.53 -10.67 1.70
N THR A 208 -8.80 -11.42 2.78
CA THR A 208 -9.74 -11.02 3.84
C THR A 208 -9.19 -9.87 4.69
N GLY A 209 -10.07 -9.01 5.22
CA GLY A 209 -9.72 -7.89 6.09
C GLY A 209 -8.94 -8.29 7.33
N LYS A 210 -9.28 -9.43 7.90
CA LYS A 210 -8.59 -10.01 9.08
C LYS A 210 -7.06 -10.13 8.89
N THR A 211 -6.60 -10.33 7.67
CA THR A 211 -5.15 -10.42 7.35
C THR A 211 -4.42 -9.11 7.63
N PHE A 212 -5.12 -7.98 7.62
CA PHE A 212 -4.57 -6.64 7.78
C PHE A 212 -4.88 -6.01 9.13
N ASP A 213 -5.69 -6.66 9.95
CA ASP A 213 -5.98 -6.23 11.32
C ASP A 213 -5.01 -6.85 12.31
N PRO A 214 -4.15 -6.05 12.99
CA PRO A 214 -3.22 -6.57 14.00
C PRO A 214 -3.90 -7.33 15.14
N ALA A 215 -5.15 -6.96 15.49
CA ALA A 215 -5.94 -7.65 16.50
C ALA A 215 -6.66 -8.89 15.96
N GLY A 216 -6.75 -9.04 14.63
CA GLY A 216 -7.44 -10.15 13.97
C GLY A 216 -8.94 -10.22 14.22
N ILE A 217 -9.55 -9.10 14.62
CA ILE A 217 -10.98 -8.99 15.02
C ILE A 217 -11.81 -8.46 13.85
N GLN A 218 -11.34 -7.42 13.16
CA GLN A 218 -12.07 -6.77 12.09
C GLN A 218 -11.95 -7.59 10.80
N ASN A 219 -13.07 -8.10 10.31
CA ASN A 219 -13.10 -8.96 9.11
C ASN A 219 -14.23 -8.61 8.13
N ASP A 220 -14.72 -7.36 8.18
CA ASP A 220 -15.76 -6.84 7.29
C ASP A 220 -15.21 -6.11 6.05
N HIS A 221 -13.94 -6.35 5.73
CA HIS A 221 -13.28 -5.79 4.57
C HIS A 221 -12.65 -6.89 3.70
N MET A 222 -12.42 -6.59 2.43
CA MET A 222 -11.64 -7.44 1.54
C MET A 222 -10.79 -6.62 0.58
N ARG A 223 -9.58 -7.13 0.29
CA ARG A 223 -8.69 -6.55 -0.71
C ARG A 223 -8.79 -7.31 -2.02
N VAL A 224 -9.14 -6.59 -3.09
CA VAL A 224 -9.11 -7.10 -4.47
C VAL A 224 -7.91 -6.47 -5.20
N SER A 225 -7.19 -7.25 -5.99
CA SER A 225 -6.00 -6.81 -6.71
C SER A 225 -6.23 -6.82 -8.22
N PHE A 226 -5.76 -5.77 -8.89
CA PHE A 226 -5.76 -5.68 -10.36
C PHE A 226 -4.36 -5.72 -10.97
N CYS A 227 -3.29 -5.86 -10.17
CA CYS A 227 -1.92 -5.73 -10.68
C CYS A 227 -1.48 -6.86 -11.62
N ASN A 228 -1.98 -8.08 -11.43
CA ASN A 228 -1.59 -9.27 -12.21
C ASN A 228 -2.76 -9.91 -12.95
N THR A 229 -3.77 -9.12 -13.28
CA THR A 229 -5.01 -9.62 -13.89
C THR A 229 -5.37 -8.74 -15.08
N ASP A 230 -5.58 -9.32 -16.25
CA ASP A 230 -6.03 -8.57 -17.44
C ASP A 230 -7.49 -8.11 -17.31
N ALA A 231 -7.87 -7.14 -18.12
CA ALA A 231 -9.21 -6.55 -18.12
C ALA A 231 -10.32 -7.59 -18.36
N ALA A 232 -10.08 -8.59 -19.21
CA ALA A 232 -11.08 -9.63 -19.49
C ALA A 232 -11.32 -10.52 -18.27
N THR A 233 -10.26 -10.87 -17.55
CA THR A 233 -10.34 -11.67 -16.32
C THR A 233 -10.97 -10.88 -15.18
N ILE A 234 -10.70 -9.57 -15.07
CA ILE A 234 -11.38 -8.68 -14.11
C ILE A 234 -12.89 -8.70 -14.35
N ARG A 235 -13.34 -8.48 -15.60
CA ARG A 235 -14.78 -8.48 -15.97
C ARG A 235 -15.46 -9.82 -15.71
N ARG A 236 -14.75 -10.93 -15.79
CA ARG A 236 -15.30 -12.26 -15.45
C ARG A 236 -15.31 -12.53 -13.94
N GLY A 237 -14.26 -12.09 -13.24
CA GLY A 237 -14.07 -12.45 -11.83
C GLY A 237 -14.90 -11.63 -10.85
N ILE A 238 -15.04 -10.32 -11.08
CA ILE A 238 -15.78 -9.44 -10.15
C ILE A 238 -17.26 -9.84 -9.99
N PRO A 239 -18.02 -10.17 -11.06
CA PRO A 239 -19.38 -10.68 -10.90
C PRO A 239 -19.48 -11.92 -10.01
N LEU A 240 -18.48 -12.81 -10.04
CA LEU A 240 -18.43 -14.01 -9.19
C LEU A 240 -18.16 -13.65 -7.72
N ILE A 241 -17.32 -12.64 -7.46
CA ILE A 241 -17.14 -12.10 -6.11
C ILE A 241 -18.46 -11.49 -5.61
N ALA A 242 -19.11 -10.66 -6.41
CA ALA A 242 -20.40 -10.05 -6.07
C ALA A 242 -21.48 -11.10 -5.79
N GLN A 243 -21.52 -12.16 -6.58
CA GLN A 243 -22.42 -13.30 -6.35
C GLN A 243 -22.11 -14.00 -5.01
N ALA A 244 -20.82 -14.25 -4.70
CA ALA A 244 -20.44 -14.87 -3.43
C ALA A 244 -20.84 -14.01 -2.22
N ILE A 245 -20.74 -12.67 -2.35
CA ILE A 245 -21.18 -11.72 -1.32
C ILE A 245 -22.69 -11.85 -1.09
N ARG A 246 -23.51 -11.77 -2.16
CA ARG A 246 -24.98 -11.89 -2.04
C ARG A 246 -25.41 -13.21 -1.43
N GLU A 247 -24.84 -14.32 -1.86
CA GLU A 247 -25.17 -15.66 -1.35
C GLU A 247 -24.91 -15.84 0.15
N ILE A 248 -24.07 -15.02 0.75
CA ILE A 248 -23.76 -15.08 2.18
C ILE A 248 -24.52 -14.04 2.99
N ILE A 249 -24.72 -12.83 2.44
CA ILE A 249 -25.31 -11.72 3.18
C ILE A 249 -26.84 -11.66 3.03
N GLU A 250 -27.38 -12.03 1.87
CA GLU A 250 -28.81 -11.93 1.53
C GLU A 250 -29.61 -13.20 1.87
N LYS A 251 -28.99 -14.12 2.63
CA LYS A 251 -29.69 -15.31 3.19
C LYS A 251 -30.42 -14.95 4.48
#